data_ae902ea62c8b312372499dd08e177e94
#
_entry.id   ae902ea62c8b312372499dd08e177e94
#
_cell.length_a   1.000
_cell.length_b   1.000
_cell.length_c   1.000
_cell.angle_alpha   90.00
_cell.angle_beta   90.00
_cell.angle_gamma   90.00
#
_symmetry.space_group_name_H-M   'P 1'
#
loop_
_entity.id
_entity.type
_entity.pdbx_description
1 polymer ?
#
loop_
_entity_poly.entity_id
_entity_poly.type
_entity_poly.pdbx_seq_one_letter_code
_entity_poly.pdbx_strand_id
1 'polypeptide(L)'
;MGSIGRWFIIPLFAVMVLNWFIGISFAELNGLMPRVQGGTGQYLLAGMGPLPSLIGNLSAYVITEILSMTAEITLCGLVLKGLFLPHVDNRIISIIIMALFLVINLFGVDIFSKVQNIVVFLLIGSMVLIGLIGVCKLGISSNVVDYAANAPTFEQIGGFKGLCSYAELAFWLFIGVEFIIPVAKDLKNPRRDVLLSMTIGLVLLFFVQSILGIGMTNYVSLDILANDPAGTPHMTYATNLLGNAGRIWMGIITILAAASTINTVYASVSRIVQGMGEEGMMPSVFAKTNKRGAAWVGLVVLFVFVAGIIASGLGATEGVSFLLLS
;
A
#
# COMPACT_ATOMS: atom_id res chain seq x y z
N MET A 1 8.16 -7.36 -12.91
CA MET A 1 7.83 -7.34 -14.36
C MET A 1 9.07 -7.31 -15.24
N GLY A 2 10.03 -6.43 -15.01
CA GLY A 2 11.22 -6.33 -15.86
C GLY A 2 11.95 -7.65 -16.09
N SER A 3 12.16 -8.45 -15.04
CA SER A 3 12.88 -9.73 -15.12
C SER A 3 12.07 -10.88 -15.70
N ILE A 4 10.75 -10.89 -15.57
CA ILE A 4 9.90 -12.04 -15.97
C ILE A 4 8.84 -11.69 -17.01
N GLY A 5 8.81 -10.45 -17.51
CA GLY A 5 7.83 -10.02 -18.50
C GLY A 5 6.38 -10.29 -18.04
N ARG A 6 5.51 -10.71 -18.97
CA ARG A 6 4.09 -11.01 -18.68
C ARG A 6 3.84 -12.31 -17.91
N TRP A 7 4.87 -13.10 -17.66
CA TRP A 7 4.77 -14.23 -16.73
C TRP A 7 4.38 -13.80 -15.31
N PHE A 8 4.52 -12.51 -14.98
CA PHE A 8 4.14 -11.95 -13.67
C PHE A 8 2.68 -12.23 -13.28
N ILE A 9 1.79 -12.44 -14.24
CA ILE A 9 0.36 -12.69 -13.99
C ILE A 9 0.15 -13.99 -13.20
N ILE A 10 0.99 -15.01 -13.46
CA ILE A 10 0.87 -16.32 -12.80
C ILE A 10 1.15 -16.22 -11.29
N PRO A 11 2.34 -15.74 -10.85
CA PRO A 11 2.59 -15.58 -9.43
C PRO A 11 1.66 -14.54 -8.78
N LEU A 12 1.27 -13.47 -9.50
CA LEU A 12 0.31 -12.50 -9.00
C LEU A 12 -1.05 -13.15 -8.67
N PHE A 13 -1.56 -14.03 -9.55
CA PHE A 13 -2.78 -14.79 -9.29
C PHE A 13 -2.62 -15.75 -8.11
N ALA A 14 -1.51 -16.50 -8.06
CA ALA A 14 -1.25 -17.42 -6.96
C ALA A 14 -1.21 -16.72 -5.60
N VAL A 15 -0.56 -15.56 -5.54
CA VAL A 15 -0.48 -14.73 -4.32
C VAL A 15 -1.84 -14.14 -3.96
N MET A 16 -2.64 -13.70 -4.93
CA MET A 16 -4.02 -13.26 -4.68
C MET A 16 -4.83 -14.37 -4.01
N VAL A 17 -4.73 -15.61 -4.50
CA VAL A 17 -5.44 -16.77 -3.92
C VAL A 17 -4.96 -17.07 -2.50
N LEU A 18 -3.65 -17.01 -2.25
CA LEU A 18 -3.09 -17.18 -0.90
C LEU A 18 -3.62 -16.12 0.07
N ASN A 19 -3.61 -14.85 -0.34
CA ASN A 19 -4.15 -13.77 0.48
C ASN A 19 -5.67 -13.87 0.67
N TRP A 20 -6.39 -14.46 -0.28
CA TRP A 20 -7.82 -14.74 -0.11
C TRP A 20 -8.08 -15.76 0.99
N PHE A 21 -7.29 -16.83 1.12
CA PHE A 21 -7.38 -17.76 2.24
C PHE A 21 -7.04 -17.10 3.57
N ILE A 22 -6.03 -16.23 3.61
CA ILE A 22 -5.72 -15.41 4.80
C ILE A 22 -6.93 -14.53 5.14
N GLY A 23 -7.52 -13.87 4.15
CA GLY A 23 -8.72 -13.03 4.31
C GLY A 23 -9.92 -13.80 4.88
N ILE A 24 -10.18 -15.02 4.42
CA ILE A 24 -11.22 -15.90 4.98
C ILE A 24 -10.96 -16.17 6.45
N SER A 25 -9.71 -16.53 6.82
CA SER A 25 -9.34 -16.78 8.21
C SER A 25 -9.57 -15.57 9.11
N PHE A 26 -9.21 -14.37 8.65
CA PHE A 26 -9.50 -13.12 9.38
C PHE A 26 -11.01 -12.84 9.47
N ALA A 27 -11.76 -13.10 8.42
CA ALA A 27 -13.22 -12.90 8.43
C ALA A 27 -13.92 -13.86 9.41
N GLU A 28 -13.45 -15.12 9.51
CA GLU A 28 -13.94 -16.07 10.50
C GLU A 28 -13.62 -15.62 11.93
N LEU A 29 -12.38 -15.21 12.20
CA LEU A 29 -11.98 -14.66 13.50
C LEU A 29 -12.81 -13.43 13.89
N ASN A 30 -13.05 -12.51 12.94
CA ASN A 30 -13.95 -11.38 13.14
C ASN A 30 -15.40 -11.83 13.39
N GLY A 31 -15.83 -12.91 12.77
CA GLY A 31 -17.14 -13.52 13.00
C GLY A 31 -17.31 -14.07 14.41
N LEU A 32 -16.23 -14.61 14.99
CA LEU A 32 -16.20 -15.12 16.36
C LEU A 32 -16.09 -14.00 17.40
N MET A 33 -15.37 -12.93 17.08
CA MET A 33 -15.08 -11.79 17.97
C MET A 33 -15.45 -10.43 17.35
N PRO A 34 -16.73 -10.18 16.99
CA PRO A 34 -17.11 -9.05 16.13
C PRO A 34 -17.08 -7.67 16.82
N ARG A 35 -16.94 -7.63 18.13
CA ARG A 35 -16.99 -6.39 18.92
C ARG A 35 -15.64 -5.99 19.54
N VAL A 36 -14.60 -6.70 19.17
CA VAL A 36 -13.28 -6.50 19.77
C VAL A 36 -12.59 -5.29 19.15
N GLN A 37 -12.06 -4.40 20.00
CA GLN A 37 -11.29 -3.25 19.60
C GLN A 37 -9.89 -3.67 19.14
N GLY A 38 -9.38 -3.11 18.02
CA GLY A 38 -8.05 -3.42 17.52
C GLY A 38 -7.90 -4.77 16.81
N GLY A 39 -8.96 -5.58 16.76
CA GLY A 39 -9.10 -6.81 15.97
C GLY A 39 -7.91 -7.78 16.05
N THR A 40 -6.91 -7.63 15.20
CA THR A 40 -5.77 -8.55 15.07
C THR A 40 -5.02 -8.77 16.39
N GLY A 41 -4.85 -7.72 17.19
CA GLY A 41 -4.23 -7.79 18.52
C GLY A 41 -4.97 -8.74 19.45
N GLN A 42 -6.29 -8.69 19.40
CA GLN A 42 -7.15 -9.53 20.25
C GLN A 42 -7.19 -10.99 19.78
N TYR A 43 -7.13 -11.22 18.49
CA TYR A 43 -7.09 -12.58 17.96
C TYR A 43 -5.83 -13.32 18.42
N LEU A 44 -4.68 -12.63 18.35
CA LEU A 44 -3.42 -13.18 18.87
C LEU A 44 -3.46 -13.36 20.40
N LEU A 45 -4.04 -12.39 21.12
CA LEU A 45 -4.19 -12.49 22.58
C LEU A 45 -5.03 -13.69 22.98
N ALA A 46 -6.17 -13.90 22.34
CA ALA A 46 -7.07 -15.01 22.62
C ALA A 46 -6.46 -16.38 22.26
N GLY A 47 -5.69 -16.45 21.16
CA GLY A 47 -5.12 -17.72 20.68
C GLY A 47 -3.76 -18.09 21.26
N MET A 48 -2.92 -17.11 21.56
CA MET A 48 -1.49 -17.34 21.90
C MET A 48 -1.07 -16.69 23.23
N GLY A 49 -1.92 -15.86 23.83
CA GLY A 49 -1.64 -15.13 25.05
C GLY A 49 -0.94 -13.78 24.86
N PRO A 50 -0.65 -13.06 25.96
CA PRO A 50 -0.27 -11.65 25.91
C PRO A 50 1.11 -11.39 25.27
N LEU A 51 2.13 -12.21 25.55
CA LEU A 51 3.47 -11.97 25.06
C LEU A 51 3.60 -12.18 23.54
N PRO A 52 3.13 -13.29 22.93
CA PRO A 52 3.09 -13.42 21.47
C PRO A 52 2.22 -12.35 20.79
N SER A 53 1.10 -11.96 21.40
CA SER A 53 0.26 -10.88 20.89
C SER A 53 0.99 -9.56 20.87
N LEU A 54 1.69 -9.19 21.95
CA LEU A 54 2.47 -7.95 22.02
C LEU A 54 3.57 -7.93 20.96
N ILE A 55 4.40 -8.98 20.89
CA ILE A 55 5.51 -9.07 19.94
C ILE A 55 4.99 -9.04 18.50
N GLY A 56 3.99 -9.88 18.18
CA GLY A 56 3.42 -9.98 16.83
C GLY A 56 2.82 -8.66 16.35
N ASN A 57 2.04 -7.97 17.19
CA ASN A 57 1.42 -6.70 16.78
C ASN A 57 2.43 -5.56 16.68
N LEU A 58 3.40 -5.47 17.59
CA LEU A 58 4.43 -4.45 17.51
C LEU A 58 5.32 -4.63 16.28
N SER A 59 5.75 -5.86 15.99
CA SER A 59 6.58 -6.12 14.81
C SER A 59 5.81 -5.99 13.50
N ALA A 60 4.68 -6.70 13.36
CA ALA A 60 3.98 -6.79 12.08
C ALA A 60 3.17 -5.52 11.72
N TYR A 61 2.63 -4.80 12.71
CA TYR A 61 1.76 -3.66 12.43
C TYR A 61 2.34 -2.31 12.84
N VAL A 62 3.13 -2.22 13.90
CA VAL A 62 3.66 -0.92 14.32
C VAL A 62 4.99 -0.62 13.64
N ILE A 63 5.99 -1.50 13.79
CA ILE A 63 7.34 -1.27 13.27
C ILE A 63 7.34 -1.33 11.75
N THR A 64 6.77 -2.38 11.18
CA THR A 64 6.69 -2.57 9.73
C THR A 64 5.96 -1.40 9.07
N GLU A 65 4.85 -0.94 9.64
CA GLU A 65 4.10 0.16 9.05
C GLU A 65 4.76 1.53 9.23
N ILE A 66 5.54 1.75 10.29
CA ILE A 66 6.37 2.95 10.41
C ILE A 66 7.41 2.99 9.29
N LEU A 67 8.05 1.86 8.98
CA LEU A 67 9.05 1.76 7.90
C LEU A 67 8.40 1.90 6.52
N SER A 68 7.28 1.20 6.28
CA SER A 68 6.50 1.26 5.05
C SER A 68 6.00 2.68 4.75
N MET A 69 5.34 3.33 5.72
CA MET A 69 4.89 4.72 5.59
C MET A 69 6.05 5.67 5.28
N THR A 70 7.21 5.46 5.91
CA THR A 70 8.40 6.28 5.66
C THR A 70 8.86 6.16 4.21
N ALA A 71 8.93 4.95 3.68
CA ALA A 71 9.33 4.70 2.29
C ALA A 71 8.34 5.31 1.30
N GLU A 72 7.04 5.04 1.46
CA GLU A 72 5.99 5.52 0.56
C GLU A 72 5.87 7.04 0.55
N ILE A 73 5.88 7.68 1.72
CA ILE A 73 5.75 9.14 1.77
C ILE A 73 6.99 9.85 1.24
N THR A 74 8.18 9.26 1.43
CA THR A 74 9.42 9.78 0.86
C THR A 74 9.37 9.72 -0.67
N LEU A 75 8.90 8.62 -1.25
CA LEU A 75 8.70 8.47 -2.69
C LEU A 75 7.68 9.51 -3.21
N CYS A 76 6.57 9.69 -2.51
CA CYS A 76 5.58 10.72 -2.83
C CYS A 76 6.19 12.13 -2.79
N GLY A 77 6.99 12.43 -1.78
CA GLY A 77 7.72 13.70 -1.67
C GLY A 77 8.69 13.94 -2.83
N LEU A 78 9.40 12.90 -3.28
CA LEU A 78 10.31 12.96 -4.44
C LEU A 78 9.54 13.23 -5.74
N VAL A 79 8.41 12.56 -5.95
CA VAL A 79 7.55 12.77 -7.14
C VAL A 79 6.98 14.20 -7.15
N LEU A 80 6.47 14.69 -6.01
CA LEU A 80 5.96 16.05 -5.88
C LEU A 80 7.04 17.10 -6.12
N LYS A 81 8.23 16.89 -5.54
CA LYS A 81 9.38 17.74 -5.79
C LYS A 81 9.73 17.80 -7.28
N GLY A 82 9.82 16.63 -7.93
CA GLY A 82 10.19 16.52 -9.33
C GLY A 82 9.17 17.11 -10.31
N LEU A 83 7.88 17.16 -9.96
CA LEU A 83 6.81 17.63 -10.83
C LEU A 83 6.37 19.07 -10.55
N PHE A 84 6.25 19.45 -9.26
CA PHE A 84 5.55 20.69 -8.88
C PHE A 84 6.36 21.62 -7.98
N LEU A 85 7.29 21.10 -7.18
CA LEU A 85 7.97 21.85 -6.12
C LEU A 85 9.51 21.67 -6.15
N PRO A 86 10.19 21.96 -7.27
CA PRO A 86 11.61 21.62 -7.47
C PRO A 86 12.56 22.28 -6.46
N HIS A 87 12.14 23.40 -5.86
CA HIS A 87 12.95 24.16 -4.89
C HIS A 87 12.69 23.81 -3.43
N VAL A 88 11.72 22.92 -3.15
CA VAL A 88 11.38 22.51 -1.77
C VAL A 88 12.05 21.17 -1.45
N ASP A 89 12.60 21.04 -0.24
CA ASP A 89 13.16 19.78 0.21
C ASP A 89 12.03 18.73 0.31
N ASN A 90 12.26 17.52 -0.25
CA ASN A 90 11.29 16.44 -0.22
C ASN A 90 10.90 16.02 1.20
N ARG A 91 11.79 16.16 2.19
CA ARG A 91 11.50 15.87 3.60
C ARG A 91 10.40 16.78 4.14
N ILE A 92 10.47 18.08 3.81
CA ILE A 92 9.45 19.05 4.21
C ILE A 92 8.10 18.71 3.58
N ILE A 93 8.10 18.39 2.28
CA ILE A 93 6.88 17.98 1.57
C ILE A 93 6.28 16.74 2.24
N SER A 94 7.09 15.72 2.50
CA SER A 94 6.66 14.46 3.13
C SER A 94 6.07 14.69 4.52
N ILE A 95 6.73 15.47 5.38
CA ILE A 95 6.24 15.78 6.73
C ILE A 95 4.93 16.57 6.69
N ILE A 96 4.78 17.51 5.76
CA ILE A 96 3.52 18.29 5.60
C ILE A 96 2.36 17.36 5.21
N ILE A 97 2.58 16.44 4.28
CA ILE A 97 1.54 15.47 3.88
C ILE A 97 1.17 14.56 5.05
N MET A 98 2.18 14.06 5.78
CA MET A 98 1.96 13.26 6.98
C MET A 98 1.14 14.02 8.04
N ALA A 99 1.46 15.30 8.28
CA ALA A 99 0.72 16.14 9.21
C ALA A 99 -0.74 16.38 8.76
N LEU A 100 -0.98 16.55 7.45
CA LEU A 100 -2.33 16.67 6.89
C LEU A 100 -3.17 15.42 7.19
N PHE A 101 -2.63 14.22 6.93
CA PHE A 101 -3.35 12.98 7.20
C PHE A 101 -3.49 12.67 8.70
N LEU A 102 -2.54 13.08 9.54
CA LEU A 102 -2.72 13.07 10.99
C LEU A 102 -3.95 13.88 11.40
N VAL A 103 -4.06 15.11 10.90
CA VAL A 103 -5.21 15.98 11.20
C VAL A 103 -6.52 15.34 10.72
N ILE A 104 -6.58 14.80 9.50
CA ILE A 104 -7.76 14.12 8.96
C ILE A 104 -8.19 12.98 9.90
N ASN A 105 -7.26 12.12 10.33
CA ASN A 105 -7.57 10.99 11.20
C ASN A 105 -7.96 11.41 12.64
N LEU A 106 -7.46 12.54 13.13
CA LEU A 106 -7.91 13.11 14.41
C LEU A 106 -9.37 13.56 14.39
N PHE A 107 -9.96 13.81 13.21
CA PHE A 107 -11.40 14.12 13.06
C PHE A 107 -12.30 12.86 13.16
N GLY A 108 -11.73 11.67 13.23
CA GLY A 108 -12.46 10.42 13.43
C GLY A 108 -12.84 9.68 12.15
N VAL A 109 -13.49 8.52 12.33
CA VAL A 109 -13.75 7.54 11.26
C VAL A 109 -14.60 8.07 10.11
N ASP A 110 -15.57 8.92 10.38
CA ASP A 110 -16.46 9.44 9.33
C ASP A 110 -15.72 10.28 8.31
N ILE A 111 -14.80 11.14 8.76
CA ILE A 111 -13.97 11.96 7.87
C ILE A 111 -12.94 11.10 7.16
N PHE A 112 -12.26 10.19 7.89
CA PHE A 112 -11.36 9.20 7.32
C PHE A 112 -12.02 8.46 6.17
N SER A 113 -13.20 7.85 6.36
CA SER A 113 -13.89 7.05 5.36
C SER A 113 -14.27 7.87 4.12
N LYS A 114 -14.75 9.11 4.28
CA LYS A 114 -15.08 9.98 3.14
C LYS A 114 -13.86 10.31 2.30
N VAL A 115 -12.75 10.69 2.94
CA VAL A 115 -11.49 10.98 2.27
C VAL A 115 -10.97 9.74 1.55
N GLN A 116 -10.96 8.59 2.25
CA GLN A 116 -10.50 7.32 1.68
C GLN A 116 -11.31 6.92 0.45
N ASN A 117 -12.64 7.01 0.50
CA ASN A 117 -13.48 6.65 -0.64
C ASN A 117 -13.19 7.50 -1.88
N ILE A 118 -13.00 8.82 -1.73
CA ILE A 118 -12.66 9.71 -2.83
C ILE A 118 -11.28 9.37 -3.41
N VAL A 119 -10.28 9.23 -2.53
CA VAL A 119 -8.90 8.92 -2.92
C VAL A 119 -8.83 7.58 -3.67
N VAL A 120 -9.44 6.53 -3.13
CA VAL A 120 -9.42 5.19 -3.73
C VAL A 120 -10.19 5.16 -5.06
N PHE A 121 -11.34 5.84 -5.16
CA PHE A 121 -12.08 5.92 -6.42
C PHE A 121 -11.25 6.58 -7.52
N LEU A 122 -10.61 7.72 -7.22
CA LEU A 122 -9.75 8.42 -8.17
C LEU A 122 -8.50 7.61 -8.52
N LEU A 123 -7.89 6.96 -7.54
CA LEU A 123 -6.70 6.12 -7.72
C LEU A 123 -7.00 4.94 -8.65
N ILE A 124 -7.97 4.10 -8.29
CA ILE A 124 -8.31 2.89 -9.04
C ILE A 124 -8.84 3.24 -10.43
N GLY A 125 -9.71 4.24 -10.52
CA GLY A 125 -10.21 4.71 -11.81
C GLY A 125 -9.08 5.18 -12.73
N SER A 126 -8.13 5.96 -12.20
CA SER A 126 -6.97 6.43 -12.96
C SER A 126 -6.03 5.28 -13.37
N MET A 127 -5.76 4.33 -12.47
CA MET A 127 -4.92 3.16 -12.80
C MET A 127 -5.54 2.28 -13.88
N VAL A 128 -6.85 2.04 -13.82
CA VAL A 128 -7.59 1.29 -14.85
C VAL A 128 -7.52 2.03 -16.19
N LEU A 129 -7.80 3.33 -16.19
CA LEU A 129 -7.81 4.11 -17.44
C LEU A 129 -6.43 4.14 -18.09
N ILE A 130 -5.37 4.48 -17.36
CA ILE A 130 -4.01 4.54 -17.90
C ILE A 130 -3.51 3.15 -18.32
N GLY A 131 -3.90 2.11 -17.59
CA GLY A 131 -3.62 0.73 -17.94
C GLY A 131 -4.33 0.29 -19.21
N LEU A 132 -5.64 0.59 -19.38
CA LEU A 132 -6.40 0.27 -20.58
C LEU A 132 -5.86 1.00 -21.82
N ILE A 133 -5.52 2.28 -21.71
CA ILE A 133 -4.88 3.04 -22.79
C ILE A 133 -3.60 2.30 -23.24
N GLY A 134 -2.79 1.82 -22.27
CA GLY A 134 -1.57 1.07 -22.56
C GLY A 134 -1.82 -0.30 -23.17
N VAL A 135 -2.77 -1.07 -22.65
CA VAL A 135 -3.13 -2.41 -23.19
C VAL A 135 -3.67 -2.30 -24.61
N CYS A 136 -4.56 -1.35 -24.87
CA CYS A 136 -5.16 -1.12 -26.19
C CYS A 136 -4.23 -0.36 -27.15
N LYS A 137 -3.01 0.01 -26.72
CA LYS A 137 -2.02 0.76 -27.52
C LYS A 137 -2.55 2.06 -28.08
N LEU A 138 -3.40 2.77 -27.31
CA LEU A 138 -4.04 4.02 -27.71
C LEU A 138 -3.16 5.27 -27.42
N GLY A 139 -1.95 5.10 -26.89
CA GLY A 139 -0.99 6.16 -26.64
C GLY A 139 -0.17 6.53 -27.88
N ILE A 140 0.99 7.16 -27.64
CA ILE A 140 1.91 7.59 -28.70
C ILE A 140 2.45 6.36 -29.44
N SER A 141 2.05 6.20 -30.69
CA SER A 141 2.33 5.00 -31.49
C SER A 141 3.82 4.75 -31.73
N SER A 142 4.63 5.82 -31.84
CA SER A 142 6.09 5.72 -32.03
C SER A 142 6.81 5.10 -30.80
N ASN A 143 6.19 5.09 -29.65
CA ASN A 143 6.76 4.59 -28.39
C ASN A 143 6.28 3.17 -28.05
N VAL A 144 5.49 2.55 -28.91
CA VAL A 144 5.03 1.17 -28.72
C VAL A 144 6.21 0.20 -28.88
N VAL A 145 6.45 -0.60 -27.86
CA VAL A 145 7.47 -1.64 -27.84
C VAL A 145 6.89 -2.95 -28.40
N ASP A 146 7.63 -3.62 -29.29
CA ASP A 146 7.29 -4.98 -29.70
C ASP A 146 7.67 -5.97 -28.60
N TYR A 147 6.73 -6.18 -27.69
CA TYR A 147 6.90 -7.12 -26.60
C TYR A 147 7.11 -8.57 -27.12
N ALA A 148 6.45 -8.96 -28.20
CA ALA A 148 6.49 -10.34 -28.69
C ALA A 148 7.91 -10.73 -29.15
N ALA A 149 8.64 -9.78 -29.75
CA ALA A 149 10.03 -9.99 -30.17
C ALA A 149 11.00 -10.13 -28.98
N ASN A 150 10.66 -9.58 -27.82
CA ASN A 150 11.52 -9.53 -26.63
C ASN A 150 10.93 -10.31 -25.44
N ALA A 151 9.88 -11.09 -25.64
CA ALA A 151 9.22 -11.84 -24.57
C ALA A 151 10.16 -12.94 -24.04
N PRO A 152 10.44 -12.98 -22.73
CA PRO A 152 11.31 -14.00 -22.17
C PRO A 152 10.64 -15.36 -22.19
N THR A 153 11.41 -16.41 -22.48
CA THR A 153 10.96 -17.79 -22.36
C THR A 153 10.89 -18.23 -20.89
N PHE A 154 10.20 -19.34 -20.62
CA PHE A 154 10.12 -19.90 -19.28
C PHE A 154 11.48 -20.22 -18.67
N GLU A 155 12.43 -20.68 -19.48
CA GLU A 155 13.80 -20.96 -19.03
C GLU A 155 14.57 -19.67 -18.70
N GLN A 156 14.41 -18.63 -19.52
CA GLN A 156 15.07 -17.33 -19.32
C GLN A 156 14.63 -16.62 -18.04
N ILE A 157 13.38 -16.80 -17.63
CA ILE A 157 12.91 -16.26 -16.33
C ILE A 157 13.37 -17.08 -15.12
N GLY A 158 14.17 -18.12 -15.31
CA GLY A 158 14.59 -19.04 -14.23
C GLY A 158 13.56 -20.11 -13.90
N GLY A 159 12.61 -20.39 -14.78
CA GLY A 159 11.58 -21.40 -14.63
C GLY A 159 10.71 -21.17 -13.40
N PHE A 160 10.39 -22.25 -12.68
CA PHE A 160 9.56 -22.19 -11.49
C PHE A 160 10.21 -21.36 -10.34
N LYS A 161 11.54 -21.41 -10.21
CA LYS A 161 12.27 -20.60 -9.21
C LYS A 161 12.09 -19.10 -9.45
N GLY A 162 12.16 -18.67 -10.71
CA GLY A 162 11.91 -17.25 -11.06
C GLY A 162 10.48 -16.81 -10.76
N LEU A 163 9.48 -17.68 -11.01
CA LEU A 163 8.10 -17.39 -10.61
C LEU A 163 7.93 -17.28 -9.08
N CYS A 164 8.59 -18.16 -8.31
CA CYS A 164 8.55 -18.11 -6.86
C CYS A 164 9.20 -16.82 -6.30
N SER A 165 10.35 -16.42 -6.84
CA SER A 165 11.02 -15.18 -6.44
C SER A 165 10.15 -13.94 -6.73
N TYR A 166 9.41 -13.97 -7.85
CA TYR A 166 8.47 -12.89 -8.13
C TYR A 166 7.22 -12.95 -7.25
N ALA A 167 6.77 -14.15 -6.86
CA ALA A 167 5.64 -14.30 -5.94
C ALA A 167 5.92 -13.65 -4.59
N GLU A 168 7.15 -13.73 -4.09
CA GLU A 168 7.60 -13.03 -2.88
C GLU A 168 7.40 -11.51 -3.00
N LEU A 169 7.87 -10.91 -4.10
CA LEU A 169 7.65 -9.49 -4.38
C LEU A 169 6.17 -9.15 -4.60
N ALA A 170 5.43 -10.03 -5.31
CA ALA A 170 4.02 -9.84 -5.58
C ALA A 170 3.17 -9.89 -4.30
N PHE A 171 3.62 -10.63 -3.28
CA PHE A 171 2.94 -10.70 -1.99
C PHE A 171 2.76 -9.32 -1.36
N TRP A 172 3.76 -8.45 -1.49
CA TRP A 172 3.71 -7.06 -1.03
C TRP A 172 2.52 -6.27 -1.60
N LEU A 173 2.11 -6.54 -2.84
CA LEU A 173 0.98 -5.83 -3.48
C LEU A 173 -0.38 -6.15 -2.87
N PHE A 174 -0.49 -7.23 -2.09
CA PHE A 174 -1.73 -7.70 -1.49
C PHE A 174 -1.75 -7.57 0.04
N ILE A 175 -0.64 -7.11 0.66
CA ILE A 175 -0.59 -6.80 2.10
C ILE A 175 -1.55 -5.65 2.40
N GLY A 176 -2.21 -5.72 3.54
CA GLY A 176 -3.07 -4.64 4.03
C GLY A 176 -4.55 -4.89 3.86
N VAL A 177 -4.98 -5.99 3.23
CA VAL A 177 -6.41 -6.34 3.17
C VAL A 177 -7.02 -6.54 4.57
N GLU A 178 -6.20 -6.96 5.54
CA GLU A 178 -6.56 -7.13 6.94
C GLU A 178 -6.76 -5.82 7.70
N PHE A 179 -6.34 -4.68 7.17
CA PHE A 179 -6.53 -3.37 7.81
C PHE A 179 -7.99 -2.94 7.93
N ILE A 180 -8.92 -3.66 7.30
CA ILE A 180 -10.35 -3.49 7.59
C ILE A 180 -10.71 -4.01 9.00
N ILE A 181 -9.98 -4.99 9.53
CA ILE A 181 -10.30 -5.64 10.81
C ILE A 181 -10.30 -4.66 12.00
N PRO A 182 -9.27 -3.81 12.21
CA PRO A 182 -9.27 -2.84 13.31
C PRO A 182 -10.43 -1.84 13.28
N VAL A 183 -11.03 -1.63 12.11
CA VAL A 183 -12.18 -0.74 11.91
C VAL A 183 -13.51 -1.48 11.72
N ALA A 184 -13.49 -2.81 11.78
CA ALA A 184 -14.65 -3.66 11.48
C ALA A 184 -15.86 -3.39 12.36
N LYS A 185 -15.65 -2.98 13.63
CA LYS A 185 -16.74 -2.63 14.56
C LYS A 185 -17.60 -1.45 14.08
N ASP A 186 -17.04 -0.59 13.23
CA ASP A 186 -17.74 0.59 12.68
C ASP A 186 -18.55 0.25 11.41
N LEU A 187 -18.46 -1.00 10.91
CA LEU A 187 -19.23 -1.48 9.77
C LEU A 187 -20.66 -1.84 10.17
N LYS A 188 -21.59 -1.70 9.23
CA LYS A 188 -23.02 -2.03 9.45
C LYS A 188 -23.24 -3.52 9.71
N ASN A 189 -22.58 -4.36 8.94
CA ASN A 189 -22.66 -5.83 9.01
C ASN A 189 -21.25 -6.44 8.99
N PRO A 190 -20.49 -6.37 10.12
CA PRO A 190 -19.06 -6.76 10.14
C PRO A 190 -18.78 -8.16 9.58
N ARG A 191 -19.61 -9.16 9.90
CA ARG A 191 -19.42 -10.54 9.44
C ARG A 191 -19.42 -10.69 7.93
N ARG A 192 -20.34 -9.99 7.26
CA ARG A 192 -20.48 -10.04 5.80
C ARG A 192 -19.53 -9.07 5.11
N ASP A 193 -19.49 -7.85 5.62
CA ASP A 193 -18.82 -6.75 4.94
C ASP A 193 -17.29 -6.91 4.97
N VAL A 194 -16.71 -7.52 6.03
CA VAL A 194 -15.28 -7.83 6.10
C VAL A 194 -14.89 -8.81 4.99
N LEU A 195 -15.53 -9.99 4.92
CA LEU A 195 -15.20 -11.01 3.92
C LEU A 195 -15.41 -10.47 2.48
N LEU A 196 -16.53 -9.77 2.26
CA LEU A 196 -16.85 -9.23 0.96
C LEU A 196 -15.85 -8.17 0.51
N SER A 197 -15.48 -7.25 1.40
CA SER A 197 -14.50 -6.20 1.11
C SER A 197 -13.12 -6.77 0.81
N MET A 198 -12.66 -7.74 1.61
CA MET A 198 -11.38 -8.42 1.37
C MET A 198 -11.39 -9.15 0.01
N THR A 199 -12.44 -9.91 -0.29
CA THR A 199 -12.55 -10.65 -1.55
C THR A 199 -12.58 -9.71 -2.76
N ILE A 200 -13.45 -8.68 -2.73
CA ILE A 200 -13.56 -7.71 -3.83
C ILE A 200 -12.24 -6.94 -3.98
N GLY A 201 -11.63 -6.51 -2.88
CA GLY A 201 -10.36 -5.78 -2.89
C GLY A 201 -9.24 -6.58 -3.56
N LEU A 202 -9.03 -7.85 -3.18
CA LEU A 202 -8.02 -8.72 -3.76
C LEU A 202 -8.23 -8.95 -5.26
N VAL A 203 -9.47 -9.27 -5.66
CA VAL A 203 -9.82 -9.49 -7.07
C VAL A 203 -9.62 -8.22 -7.89
N LEU A 204 -10.08 -7.08 -7.37
CA LEU A 204 -9.92 -5.78 -8.03
C LEU A 204 -8.45 -5.43 -8.20
N LEU A 205 -7.63 -5.58 -7.15
CA LEU A 205 -6.18 -5.35 -7.22
C LEU A 205 -5.51 -6.25 -8.26
N PHE A 206 -5.85 -7.53 -8.30
CA PHE A 206 -5.32 -8.44 -9.33
C PHE A 206 -5.59 -7.94 -10.74
N PHE A 207 -6.83 -7.54 -11.05
CA PHE A 207 -7.18 -7.03 -12.37
C PHE A 207 -6.50 -5.70 -12.69
N VAL A 208 -6.48 -4.76 -11.75
CA VAL A 208 -5.84 -3.45 -11.93
C VAL A 208 -4.34 -3.61 -12.18
N GLN A 209 -3.66 -4.40 -11.36
CA GLN A 209 -2.22 -4.65 -11.53
C GLN A 209 -1.91 -5.41 -12.82
N SER A 210 -2.77 -6.37 -13.22
CA SER A 210 -2.60 -7.10 -14.48
C SER A 210 -2.74 -6.18 -15.70
N ILE A 211 -3.78 -5.34 -15.73
CA ILE A 211 -4.02 -4.38 -16.81
C ILE A 211 -2.86 -3.37 -16.89
N LEU A 212 -2.47 -2.79 -15.76
CA LEU A 212 -1.38 -1.83 -15.72
C LEU A 212 -0.06 -2.47 -16.15
N GLY A 213 0.27 -3.66 -15.65
CA GLY A 213 1.49 -4.36 -15.98
C GLY A 213 1.58 -4.76 -17.46
N ILE A 214 0.50 -5.24 -18.06
CA ILE A 214 0.46 -5.50 -19.52
C ILE A 214 0.64 -4.19 -20.28
N GLY A 215 -0.04 -3.11 -19.88
CA GLY A 215 0.12 -1.79 -20.49
C GLY A 215 1.57 -1.32 -20.44
N MET A 216 2.24 -1.46 -19.29
CA MET A 216 3.64 -1.09 -19.12
C MET A 216 4.56 -1.84 -20.09
N THR A 217 4.38 -3.15 -20.29
CA THR A 217 5.19 -3.95 -21.24
C THR A 217 4.97 -3.56 -22.69
N ASN A 218 3.91 -2.84 -23.04
CA ASN A 218 3.67 -2.33 -24.39
C ASN A 218 4.40 -1.01 -24.68
N TYR A 219 4.87 -0.27 -23.66
CA TYR A 219 5.46 1.07 -23.82
C TYR A 219 6.83 1.23 -23.18
N VAL A 220 7.28 0.23 -22.42
CA VAL A 220 8.59 0.25 -21.74
C VAL A 220 9.28 -1.08 -21.97
N SER A 221 10.56 -1.04 -22.34
CA SER A 221 11.36 -2.25 -22.49
C SER A 221 11.55 -2.95 -21.16
N LEU A 222 11.73 -4.27 -21.18
CA LEU A 222 11.92 -5.07 -19.97
C LEU A 222 13.17 -4.65 -19.19
N ASP A 223 14.21 -4.22 -19.89
CA ASP A 223 15.44 -3.74 -19.27
C ASP A 223 15.18 -2.47 -18.44
N ILE A 224 14.46 -1.48 -18.97
CA ILE A 224 14.08 -0.28 -18.23
C ILE A 224 13.14 -0.63 -17.07
N LEU A 225 12.19 -1.58 -17.26
CA LEU A 225 11.32 -2.02 -16.17
C LEU A 225 12.10 -2.69 -15.02
N ALA A 226 13.23 -3.32 -15.32
CA ALA A 226 14.09 -3.98 -14.34
C ALA A 226 15.08 -3.00 -13.67
N ASN A 227 15.65 -2.08 -14.46
CA ASN A 227 16.86 -1.32 -14.11
C ASN A 227 16.68 0.18 -14.38
N ASP A 228 15.48 0.76 -14.15
CA ASP A 228 15.27 2.20 -14.34
C ASP A 228 16.21 3.00 -13.42
N PRO A 229 17.13 3.81 -13.98
CA PRO A 229 18.07 4.60 -13.18
C PRO A 229 17.40 5.58 -12.21
N ALA A 230 16.17 6.00 -12.52
CA ALA A 230 15.39 6.90 -11.68
C ALA A 230 14.60 6.14 -10.59
N GLY A 231 14.55 4.80 -10.64
CA GLY A 231 13.74 3.99 -9.73
C GLY A 231 12.22 4.20 -9.89
N THR A 232 11.79 4.78 -10.98
CA THR A 232 10.40 5.16 -11.23
C THR A 232 9.88 4.71 -12.60
N PRO A 233 9.94 3.40 -12.93
CA PRO A 233 9.56 2.89 -14.26
C PRO A 233 8.10 3.18 -14.64
N HIS A 234 7.22 3.38 -13.66
CA HIS A 234 5.84 3.82 -13.87
C HIS A 234 5.75 5.24 -14.46
N MET A 235 6.67 6.15 -14.06
CA MET A 235 6.73 7.51 -14.63
C MET A 235 7.22 7.46 -16.09
N THR A 236 8.21 6.62 -16.39
CA THR A 236 8.72 6.36 -17.74
C THR A 236 7.60 5.80 -18.63
N TYR A 237 6.83 4.82 -18.12
CA TYR A 237 5.65 4.29 -18.80
C TYR A 237 4.66 5.38 -19.18
N ALA A 238 4.25 6.18 -18.23
CA ALA A 238 3.24 7.21 -18.47
C ALA A 238 3.73 8.31 -19.42
N THR A 239 5.03 8.63 -19.36
CA THR A 239 5.67 9.57 -20.29
C THR A 239 5.70 9.02 -21.72
N ASN A 240 6.04 7.75 -21.89
CA ASN A 240 6.03 7.08 -23.19
C ASN A 240 4.60 6.94 -23.74
N LEU A 241 3.61 6.75 -22.86
CA LEU A 241 2.22 6.57 -23.23
C LEU A 241 1.56 7.86 -23.73
N LEU A 242 1.67 8.97 -22.99
CA LEU A 242 0.92 10.22 -23.19
C LEU A 242 1.79 11.48 -23.09
N GLY A 243 3.11 11.34 -23.15
CA GLY A 243 4.03 12.48 -23.02
C GLY A 243 3.95 13.15 -21.65
N ASN A 244 4.08 14.47 -21.63
CA ASN A 244 4.05 15.24 -20.38
C ASN A 244 2.70 15.13 -19.62
N ALA A 245 1.59 15.00 -20.34
CA ALA A 245 0.27 14.80 -19.73
C ALA A 245 0.22 13.46 -18.94
N GLY A 246 0.76 12.40 -19.52
CA GLY A 246 0.89 11.10 -18.84
C GLY A 246 1.78 11.18 -17.60
N ARG A 247 2.91 11.90 -17.71
CA ARG A 247 3.83 12.11 -16.60
C ARG A 247 3.13 12.80 -15.41
N ILE A 248 2.39 13.87 -15.67
CA ILE A 248 1.63 14.58 -14.64
C ILE A 248 0.54 13.69 -14.06
N TRP A 249 -0.21 12.97 -14.89
CA TRP A 249 -1.27 12.08 -14.45
C TRP A 249 -0.73 10.94 -13.57
N MET A 250 0.38 10.30 -13.96
CA MET A 250 1.02 9.27 -13.14
C MET A 250 1.54 9.83 -11.81
N GLY A 251 2.06 11.06 -11.81
CA GLY A 251 2.43 11.73 -10.56
C GLY A 251 1.23 11.91 -9.61
N ILE A 252 0.07 12.29 -10.14
CA ILE A 252 -1.17 12.38 -9.36
C ILE A 252 -1.57 10.99 -8.83
N ILE A 253 -1.48 9.92 -9.64
CA ILE A 253 -1.75 8.54 -9.21
C ILE A 253 -0.82 8.15 -8.05
N THR A 254 0.47 8.46 -8.13
CA THR A 254 1.44 8.17 -7.07
C THR A 254 1.09 8.90 -5.76
N ILE A 255 0.68 10.17 -5.85
CA ILE A 255 0.23 10.95 -4.69
C ILE A 255 -1.04 10.32 -4.08
N LEU A 256 -2.01 9.93 -4.90
CA LEU A 256 -3.24 9.29 -4.44
C LEU A 256 -2.96 7.92 -3.80
N ALA A 257 -2.01 7.15 -4.33
CA ALA A 257 -1.60 5.88 -3.76
C ALA A 257 -1.01 6.07 -2.35
N ALA A 258 0.00 6.93 -2.20
CA ALA A 258 0.58 7.25 -0.90
C ALA A 258 -0.46 7.82 0.08
N ALA A 259 -1.35 8.70 -0.38
CA ALA A 259 -2.43 9.25 0.42
C ALA A 259 -3.38 8.16 0.94
N SER A 260 -3.74 7.18 0.10
CA SER A 260 -4.59 6.05 0.47
C SER A 260 -3.94 5.19 1.55
N THR A 261 -2.67 4.81 1.36
CA THR A 261 -1.92 4.00 2.32
C THR A 261 -1.77 4.72 3.65
N ILE A 262 -1.26 5.95 3.66
CA ILE A 262 -1.04 6.73 4.88
C ILE A 262 -2.35 6.87 5.68
N ASN A 263 -3.44 7.21 4.99
CA ASN A 263 -4.73 7.38 5.63
C ASN A 263 -5.22 6.08 6.27
N THR A 264 -5.07 4.94 5.58
CA THR A 264 -5.46 3.61 6.08
C THR A 264 -4.59 3.15 7.25
N VAL A 265 -3.27 3.30 7.15
CA VAL A 265 -2.34 2.90 8.21
C VAL A 265 -2.58 3.71 9.48
N TYR A 266 -2.76 5.03 9.38
CA TYR A 266 -3.12 5.86 10.52
C TYR A 266 -4.40 5.36 11.21
N ALA A 267 -5.46 5.09 10.45
CA ALA A 267 -6.73 4.65 11.01
C ALA A 267 -6.63 3.26 11.67
N SER A 268 -5.93 2.32 11.03
CA SER A 268 -5.89 0.92 11.46
C SER A 268 -4.88 0.68 12.58
N VAL A 269 -3.63 1.11 12.40
CA VAL A 269 -2.56 0.86 13.39
C VAL A 269 -2.81 1.60 14.70
N SER A 270 -3.31 2.84 14.65
CA SER A 270 -3.66 3.55 15.89
C SER A 270 -4.73 2.81 16.70
N ARG A 271 -5.66 2.11 16.06
CA ARG A 271 -6.70 1.30 16.72
C ARG A 271 -6.19 -0.03 17.23
N ILE A 272 -5.23 -0.66 16.53
CA ILE A 272 -4.53 -1.85 17.04
C ILE A 272 -3.84 -1.49 18.36
N VAL A 273 -3.07 -0.41 18.35
CA VAL A 273 -2.36 0.09 19.54
C VAL A 273 -3.34 0.50 20.65
N GLN A 274 -4.50 1.10 20.31
CA GLN A 274 -5.56 1.39 21.26
C GLN A 274 -6.08 0.11 21.92
N GLY A 275 -6.42 -0.92 21.15
CA GLY A 275 -6.88 -2.20 21.67
C GLY A 275 -5.85 -2.87 22.59
N MET A 276 -4.58 -2.80 22.25
CA MET A 276 -3.49 -3.29 23.11
C MET A 276 -3.41 -2.50 24.44
N GLY A 277 -3.70 -1.21 24.43
CA GLY A 277 -3.78 -0.37 25.63
C GLY A 277 -4.99 -0.70 26.49
N GLU A 278 -6.14 -1.00 25.89
CA GLU A 278 -7.38 -1.41 26.59
C GLU A 278 -7.21 -2.74 27.31
N GLU A 279 -6.46 -3.67 26.72
CA GLU A 279 -6.18 -5.00 27.31
C GLU A 279 -4.94 -5.04 28.24
N GLY A 280 -4.35 -3.89 28.52
CA GLY A 280 -3.19 -3.81 29.43
C GLY A 280 -1.87 -4.33 28.86
N MET A 281 -1.80 -4.62 27.56
CA MET A 281 -0.56 -5.02 26.88
C MET A 281 0.38 -3.83 26.64
N MET A 282 -0.18 -2.60 26.63
CA MET A 282 0.55 -1.34 26.52
C MET A 282 0.07 -0.36 27.61
N PRO A 283 0.85 0.73 27.88
CA PRO A 283 0.43 1.76 28.83
C PRO A 283 -0.98 2.28 28.53
N SER A 284 -1.80 2.46 29.57
CA SER A 284 -3.22 2.85 29.47
C SER A 284 -3.46 4.18 28.74
N VAL A 285 -2.44 5.01 28.56
CA VAL A 285 -2.53 6.23 27.76
C VAL A 285 -2.90 5.95 26.30
N PHE A 286 -2.50 4.80 25.75
CA PHE A 286 -2.81 4.40 24.39
C PHE A 286 -4.29 4.02 24.20
N ALA A 287 -5.00 3.62 25.26
CA ALA A 287 -6.44 3.35 25.23
C ALA A 287 -7.28 4.63 25.07
N LYS A 288 -6.68 5.82 25.26
CA LYS A 288 -7.43 7.08 25.25
C LYS A 288 -7.83 7.49 23.83
N THR A 289 -9.09 7.87 23.69
CA THR A 289 -9.64 8.51 22.50
C THR A 289 -9.88 10.00 22.71
N ASN A 290 -9.90 10.76 21.63
CA ASN A 290 -10.34 12.16 21.68
C ASN A 290 -11.87 12.25 21.66
N LYS A 291 -12.41 13.48 21.74
CA LYS A 291 -13.88 13.74 21.74
C LYS A 291 -14.60 13.22 20.49
N ARG A 292 -13.87 12.87 19.43
CA ARG A 292 -14.39 12.35 18.17
C ARG A 292 -14.15 10.84 17.99
N GLY A 293 -13.71 10.16 19.05
CA GLY A 293 -13.46 8.71 19.06
C GLY A 293 -12.16 8.27 18.35
N ALA A 294 -11.29 9.20 17.97
CA ALA A 294 -9.99 8.83 17.36
C ALA A 294 -8.97 8.46 18.43
N ALA A 295 -8.17 7.40 18.17
CA ALA A 295 -7.08 6.92 19.01
C ALA A 295 -5.86 7.85 18.90
N TRP A 296 -5.97 9.06 19.41
CA TRP A 296 -5.05 10.16 19.16
C TRP A 296 -3.60 9.91 19.58
N VAL A 297 -3.39 9.13 20.65
CA VAL A 297 -2.02 8.82 21.13
C VAL A 297 -1.28 7.98 20.11
N GLY A 298 -1.92 6.92 19.60
CA GLY A 298 -1.36 6.08 18.54
C GLY A 298 -1.05 6.88 17.26
N LEU A 299 -1.98 7.75 16.86
CA LEU A 299 -1.80 8.63 15.69
C LEU A 299 -0.59 9.55 15.84
N VAL A 300 -0.44 10.20 17.00
CA VAL A 300 0.69 11.12 17.27
C VAL A 300 2.02 10.35 17.33
N VAL A 301 2.03 9.18 17.96
CA VAL A 301 3.23 8.34 18.06
C VAL A 301 3.70 7.91 16.67
N LEU A 302 2.80 7.40 15.82
CA LEU A 302 3.13 7.06 14.43
C LEU A 302 3.72 8.26 13.67
N PHE A 303 3.08 9.43 13.78
CA PHE A 303 3.57 10.65 13.15
C PHE A 303 4.99 11.01 13.61
N VAL A 304 5.24 11.01 14.92
CA VAL A 304 6.53 11.40 15.50
C VAL A 304 7.66 10.46 15.03
N PHE A 305 7.42 9.14 15.01
CA PHE A 305 8.42 8.18 14.56
C PHE A 305 8.71 8.33 13.07
N VAL A 306 7.70 8.36 12.22
CA VAL A 306 7.86 8.50 10.76
C VAL A 306 8.52 9.85 10.42
N ALA A 307 8.05 10.95 11.00
CA ALA A 307 8.64 12.27 10.79
C ALA A 307 10.10 12.34 11.29
N GLY A 308 10.41 11.67 12.40
CA GLY A 308 11.77 11.56 12.93
C GLY A 308 12.72 10.82 11.99
N ILE A 309 12.27 9.69 11.40
CA ILE A 309 13.05 8.93 10.42
C ILE A 309 13.27 9.76 9.15
N ILE A 310 12.24 10.43 8.64
CA ILE A 310 12.35 11.31 7.47
C ILE A 310 13.33 12.45 7.75
N ALA A 311 13.21 13.12 8.90
CA ALA A 311 14.07 14.23 9.28
C ALA A 311 15.54 13.81 9.46
N SER A 312 15.79 12.58 9.96
CA SER A 312 17.16 12.05 10.12
C SER A 312 17.87 11.77 8.78
N GLY A 313 17.13 11.75 7.67
CA GLY A 313 17.68 11.45 6.34
C GLY A 313 17.78 9.96 6.00
N LEU A 314 17.39 9.06 6.92
CA LEU A 314 17.31 7.62 6.63
C LEU A 314 16.27 7.28 5.53
N GLY A 315 15.36 8.20 5.25
CA GLY A 315 14.44 8.13 4.12
C GLY A 315 14.99 8.72 2.81
N ALA A 316 16.29 8.99 2.69
CA ALA A 316 16.90 9.35 1.41
C ALA A 316 16.87 8.14 0.44
N THR A 317 17.04 8.39 -0.87
CA THR A 317 16.88 7.37 -1.94
C THR A 317 17.64 6.07 -1.69
N GLU A 318 18.80 6.12 -1.08
CA GLU A 318 19.58 4.94 -0.68
C GLU A 318 18.97 4.21 0.53
N GLY A 319 18.31 4.94 1.44
CA GLY A 319 17.62 4.39 2.60
C GLY A 319 16.28 3.77 2.26
N VAL A 320 15.57 4.22 1.21
CA VAL A 320 14.30 3.62 0.78
C VAL A 320 14.51 2.18 0.31
N SER A 321 15.57 1.91 -0.42
CA SER A 321 15.92 0.53 -0.82
C SER A 321 16.19 -0.36 0.39
N PHE A 322 16.85 0.16 1.40
CA PHE A 322 17.10 -0.57 2.65
C PHE A 322 15.81 -0.82 3.43
N LEU A 323 14.91 0.18 3.52
CA LEU A 323 13.63 0.06 4.22
C LEU A 323 12.65 -0.90 3.53
N LEU A 324 12.76 -1.07 2.21
CA LEU A 324 11.92 -2.00 1.44
C LEU A 324 12.47 -3.44 1.44
N LEU A 325 13.74 -3.64 1.81
CA LEU A 325 14.40 -4.95 1.85
C LEU A 325 14.55 -5.52 3.26
N SER A 326 14.28 -4.73 4.30
CA SER A 326 14.31 -5.13 5.72
C SER A 326 12.92 -5.57 6.21
#